data_464c9942f417243041b77d12ba71974a
#
_entry.id   464c9942f417243041b77d12ba71974a
#
_cell.length_a   1.000
_cell.length_b   1.000
_cell.length_c   1.000
_cell.angle_alpha   90.00
_cell.angle_beta   90.00
_cell.angle_gamma   90.00
#
_symmetry.space_group_name_H-M   'P 1'
#
loop_
_entity.id
_entity.type
_entity.pdbx_description
1 polymer ?
#
loop_
_entity_poly.entity_id
_entity_poly.type
_entity_poly.pdbx_seq_one_letter_code
_entity_poly.pdbx_strand_id
1 'polypeptide(L)'
;MLERKNKKKMFNLLNSQFSCDTPTPWGLYFQDSATPQMEGLVELHDNIMFYLVIILFGVGWIMISIVRNFTSDKSPISHKYLNHGTLIELIWTITPALILILIAFPSFKLLYLMDEVSDPAMSVLAEGHQWYWSYQYPDFLNADDEFIEFDSYLVPESDLEDGALRMLEVDNRVILPELTHVRFIVTAADVIHSFACPALGIKCDAYPGRLNQVSVLINREGTFYGQCSEICGILHSSMPIVIESVSIEKFLSWLEEQ
;
A
#
# COMPACT_ATOMS: atom_id res chain seq x y z
N MET A 1 42.33 12.57 0.76
CA MET A 1 41.09 13.36 0.87
C MET A 1 40.00 12.87 -0.12
N LEU A 2 40.38 12.52 -1.34
CA LEU A 2 39.47 11.95 -2.38
C LEU A 2 38.90 10.58 -2.02
N GLU A 3 39.68 9.68 -1.41
CA GLU A 3 39.19 8.35 -0.99
C GLU A 3 38.10 8.40 0.11
N ARG A 4 38.18 9.36 1.03
CA ARG A 4 37.13 9.53 2.06
C ARG A 4 35.84 10.09 1.48
N LYS A 5 35.91 10.92 0.42
CA LYS A 5 34.69 11.42 -0.29
C LYS A 5 34.02 10.30 -1.08
N ASN A 6 34.81 9.43 -1.72
CA ASN A 6 34.25 8.30 -2.47
C ASN A 6 33.64 7.24 -1.55
N LYS A 7 34.24 6.93 -0.39
CA LYS A 7 33.63 6.03 0.60
C LYS A 7 32.33 6.59 1.20
N LYS A 8 32.26 7.90 1.47
CA LYS A 8 31.02 8.54 1.92
C LYS A 8 29.94 8.53 0.84
N LYS A 9 30.32 8.76 -0.42
CA LYS A 9 29.38 8.74 -1.56
C LYS A 9 28.85 7.32 -1.80
N MET A 10 29.71 6.29 -1.69
CA MET A 10 29.34 4.87 -1.82
C MET A 10 28.50 4.39 -0.60
N PHE A 11 28.79 4.88 0.60
CA PHE A 11 28.00 4.56 1.80
C PHE A 11 26.62 5.24 1.77
N ASN A 12 26.54 6.46 1.25
CA ASN A 12 25.24 7.14 1.04
C ASN A 12 24.42 6.50 -0.11
N LEU A 13 25.08 6.02 -1.17
CA LEU A 13 24.45 5.24 -2.23
C LEU A 13 23.95 3.87 -1.73
N LEU A 14 24.68 3.23 -0.83
CA LEU A 14 24.26 1.97 -0.19
C LEU A 14 23.10 2.20 0.80
N ASN A 15 23.08 3.29 1.54
CA ASN A 15 21.97 3.65 2.43
C ASN A 15 20.72 4.11 1.67
N SER A 16 20.85 4.74 0.50
CA SER A 16 19.71 5.09 -0.34
C SER A 16 19.10 3.88 -1.09
N GLN A 17 19.83 2.75 -1.15
CA GLN A 17 19.31 1.50 -1.75
C GLN A 17 18.50 0.63 -0.77
N PHE A 18 18.40 0.99 0.52
CA PHE A 18 17.68 0.20 1.53
C PHE A 18 16.31 0.77 1.92
N SER A 19 15.87 1.89 1.35
CA SER A 19 14.51 2.36 1.56
C SER A 19 13.64 1.76 0.46
N CYS A 20 12.90 0.68 0.80
CA CYS A 20 11.96 0.01 -0.10
C CYS A 20 10.64 0.79 -0.22
N ASP A 21 10.69 2.10 -0.35
CA ASP A 21 9.53 2.98 -0.52
C ASP A 21 9.06 3.05 -1.97
N THR A 22 9.84 2.45 -2.86
CA THR A 22 9.59 2.38 -4.29
C THR A 22 9.38 0.94 -4.74
N PRO A 23 8.60 0.71 -5.80
CA PRO A 23 8.50 -0.61 -6.41
C PRO A 23 9.88 -1.07 -6.91
N THR A 24 10.26 -2.28 -6.56
CA THR A 24 11.50 -2.92 -7.05
C THR A 24 11.19 -3.95 -8.13
N PRO A 25 12.04 -4.08 -9.18
CA PRO A 25 11.89 -5.14 -10.16
C PRO A 25 11.83 -6.52 -9.49
N TRP A 26 10.85 -7.35 -9.85
CA TRP A 26 10.64 -8.69 -9.28
C TRP A 26 10.39 -8.71 -7.76
N GLY A 27 9.91 -7.61 -7.18
CA GLY A 27 9.52 -7.55 -5.78
C GLY A 27 8.45 -8.59 -5.44
N LEU A 28 8.70 -9.42 -4.41
CA LEU A 28 7.81 -10.51 -3.99
C LEU A 28 7.03 -10.20 -2.70
N TYR A 29 7.33 -9.08 -2.08
CA TYR A 29 6.77 -8.69 -0.79
C TYR A 29 6.33 -7.23 -0.80
N PHE A 30 5.85 -6.74 0.33
CA PHE A 30 5.45 -5.35 0.49
C PHE A 30 6.65 -4.40 0.52
N GLN A 31 6.37 -3.13 0.30
CA GLN A 31 7.30 -2.04 0.57
C GLN A 31 7.47 -1.86 2.09
N ASP A 32 8.52 -1.17 2.51
CA ASP A 32 8.74 -0.87 3.94
C ASP A 32 7.60 -0.01 4.47
N SER A 33 6.99 -0.45 5.57
CA SER A 33 5.88 0.26 6.18
C SER A 33 6.33 1.62 6.71
N ALA A 34 5.55 2.65 6.43
CA ALA A 34 5.79 3.99 6.94
C ALA A 34 4.66 4.51 7.84
N THR A 35 3.65 3.68 8.09
CA THR A 35 2.50 4.00 8.93
C THR A 35 2.11 2.82 9.81
N PRO A 36 1.45 3.04 10.97
CA PRO A 36 0.92 1.96 11.80
C PRO A 36 -0.10 1.08 11.06
N GLN A 37 -0.87 1.66 10.14
CA GLN A 37 -1.84 0.91 9.33
C GLN A 37 -1.14 -0.09 8.41
N MET A 38 -0.06 0.34 7.73
CA MET A 38 0.69 -0.55 6.86
C MET A 38 1.43 -1.63 7.64
N GLU A 39 1.96 -1.32 8.83
CA GLU A 39 2.54 -2.33 9.73
C GLU A 39 1.50 -3.40 10.10
N GLY A 40 0.29 -2.96 10.49
CA GLY A 40 -0.82 -3.88 10.79
C GLY A 40 -1.26 -4.71 9.59
N LEU A 41 -1.21 -4.16 8.37
CA LEU A 41 -1.49 -4.88 7.12
C LEU A 41 -0.48 -5.99 6.88
N VAL A 42 0.80 -5.70 7.03
CA VAL A 42 1.90 -6.69 6.88
C VAL A 42 1.77 -7.79 7.91
N GLU A 43 1.53 -7.44 9.19
CA GLU A 43 1.34 -8.41 10.28
C GLU A 43 0.15 -9.34 10.00
N LEU A 44 -0.99 -8.79 9.55
CA LEU A 44 -2.17 -9.56 9.18
C LEU A 44 -1.89 -10.51 8.01
N HIS A 45 -1.22 -10.00 6.96
CA HIS A 45 -0.83 -10.81 5.82
C HIS A 45 0.04 -12.00 6.23
N ASP A 46 1.07 -11.76 7.03
CA ASP A 46 2.00 -12.81 7.46
C ASP A 46 1.31 -13.87 8.32
N ASN A 47 0.37 -13.44 9.17
CA ASN A 47 -0.46 -14.35 9.96
C ASN A 47 -1.34 -15.23 9.05
N ILE A 48 -1.98 -14.66 8.04
CA ILE A 48 -2.79 -15.41 7.07
C ILE A 48 -1.91 -16.37 6.26
N MET A 49 -0.76 -15.90 5.78
CA MET A 49 0.19 -16.72 5.01
C MET A 49 0.71 -17.91 5.81
N PHE A 50 0.90 -17.78 7.10
CA PHE A 50 1.26 -18.90 7.97
C PHE A 50 0.23 -20.04 7.87
N TYR A 51 -1.06 -19.74 7.99
CA TYR A 51 -2.11 -20.77 7.84
C TYR A 51 -2.18 -21.32 6.41
N LEU A 52 -2.04 -20.46 5.39
CA LEU A 52 -2.08 -20.88 3.99
C LEU A 52 -0.93 -21.84 3.65
N VAL A 53 0.27 -21.60 4.18
CA VAL A 53 1.42 -22.49 3.97
C VAL A 53 1.18 -23.85 4.62
N ILE A 54 0.65 -23.90 5.84
CA ILE A 54 0.28 -25.17 6.50
C ILE A 54 -0.75 -25.93 5.65
N ILE A 55 -1.80 -25.25 5.18
CA ILE A 55 -2.83 -25.86 4.34
C ILE A 55 -2.23 -26.38 3.04
N LEU A 56 -1.38 -25.60 2.37
CA LEU A 56 -0.71 -25.99 1.13
C LEU A 56 0.09 -27.29 1.30
N PHE A 57 0.91 -27.37 2.36
CA PHE A 57 1.68 -28.59 2.65
C PHE A 57 0.77 -29.77 3.03
N GLY A 58 -0.29 -29.55 3.80
CA GLY A 58 -1.27 -30.57 4.16
C GLY A 58 -1.98 -31.15 2.93
N VAL A 59 -2.52 -30.29 2.08
CA VAL A 59 -3.20 -30.70 0.85
C VAL A 59 -2.23 -31.36 -0.11
N GLY A 60 -1.05 -30.79 -0.33
CA GLY A 60 -0.02 -31.38 -1.18
C GLY A 60 0.42 -32.77 -0.71
N TRP A 61 0.60 -32.95 0.60
CA TRP A 61 0.93 -34.26 1.19
C TRP A 61 -0.19 -35.29 0.95
N ILE A 62 -1.44 -34.91 1.16
CA ILE A 62 -2.59 -35.81 0.90
C ILE A 62 -2.63 -36.20 -0.57
N MET A 63 -2.50 -35.25 -1.50
CA MET A 63 -2.50 -35.51 -2.95
C MET A 63 -1.37 -36.47 -3.37
N ILE A 64 -0.15 -36.21 -2.91
CA ILE A 64 1.01 -37.07 -3.17
C ILE A 64 0.79 -38.45 -2.58
N SER A 65 0.26 -38.54 -1.36
CA SER A 65 -0.01 -39.80 -0.68
C SER A 65 -1.06 -40.65 -1.44
N ILE A 66 -2.11 -40.02 -1.95
CA ILE A 66 -3.13 -40.70 -2.76
C ILE A 66 -2.47 -41.29 -4.03
N VAL A 67 -1.74 -40.47 -4.79
CA VAL A 67 -1.12 -40.90 -6.03
C VAL A 67 -0.09 -42.02 -5.80
N ARG A 68 0.67 -41.99 -4.71
CA ARG A 68 1.72 -42.99 -4.41
C ARG A 68 1.19 -44.28 -3.83
N ASN A 69 0.10 -44.26 -3.08
CA ASN A 69 -0.34 -45.41 -2.28
C ASN A 69 -1.56 -46.15 -2.89
N PHE A 70 -2.40 -45.45 -3.68
CA PHE A 70 -3.62 -46.01 -4.24
C PHE A 70 -3.55 -46.30 -5.74
N THR A 71 -2.37 -46.79 -6.20
CA THR A 71 -2.22 -47.36 -7.55
C THR A 71 -2.82 -48.76 -7.60
N SER A 72 -3.23 -49.22 -8.78
CA SER A 72 -3.78 -50.56 -9.01
C SER A 72 -2.93 -51.71 -8.45
N ASP A 73 -1.62 -51.54 -8.45
CA ASP A 73 -0.65 -52.54 -7.99
C ASP A 73 -0.58 -52.57 -6.45
N LYS A 74 -0.72 -51.44 -5.78
CA LYS A 74 -0.58 -51.33 -4.33
C LYS A 74 -1.89 -51.46 -3.57
N SER A 75 -3.00 -51.12 -4.21
CA SER A 75 -4.34 -51.18 -3.62
C SER A 75 -5.31 -51.91 -4.53
N PRO A 76 -5.21 -53.24 -4.60
CA PRO A 76 -6.06 -54.07 -5.49
C PRO A 76 -7.54 -54.12 -5.03
N ILE A 77 -7.81 -53.79 -3.77
CA ILE A 77 -9.19 -53.81 -3.20
C ILE A 77 -9.83 -52.42 -3.39
N SER A 78 -10.92 -52.37 -4.15
CA SER A 78 -11.68 -51.12 -4.37
C SER A 78 -12.94 -51.14 -3.49
N HIS A 79 -13.05 -50.15 -2.59
CA HIS A 79 -14.24 -49.95 -1.74
C HIS A 79 -15.30 -49.10 -2.46
N LYS A 80 -15.92 -49.67 -3.49
CA LYS A 80 -16.89 -48.99 -4.38
C LYS A 80 -18.12 -48.39 -3.69
N TYR A 81 -18.46 -48.88 -2.51
CA TYR A 81 -19.68 -48.50 -1.77
C TYR A 81 -19.38 -47.57 -0.58
N LEU A 82 -18.11 -47.19 -0.35
CA LEU A 82 -17.75 -46.23 0.67
C LEU A 82 -17.97 -44.81 0.11
N ASN A 83 -19.10 -44.20 0.46
CA ASN A 83 -19.51 -42.89 -0.04
C ASN A 83 -19.60 -41.79 1.01
N HIS A 84 -19.38 -42.10 2.29
CA HIS A 84 -19.37 -41.11 3.37
C HIS A 84 -18.49 -41.56 4.54
N GLY A 85 -18.08 -40.56 5.36
CA GLY A 85 -17.31 -40.80 6.57
C GLY A 85 -17.56 -39.70 7.60
N THR A 86 -18.59 -39.88 8.43
CA THR A 86 -19.11 -38.84 9.34
C THR A 86 -18.04 -38.15 10.19
N LEU A 87 -17.07 -38.91 10.72
CA LEU A 87 -16.03 -38.35 11.57
C LEU A 87 -15.08 -37.41 10.79
N ILE A 88 -14.63 -37.82 9.61
CA ILE A 88 -13.71 -37.01 8.81
C ILE A 88 -14.44 -35.80 8.23
N GLU A 89 -15.70 -35.92 7.86
CA GLU A 89 -16.53 -34.81 7.40
C GLU A 89 -16.72 -33.78 8.51
N LEU A 90 -16.94 -34.19 9.75
CA LEU A 90 -17.03 -33.30 10.90
C LEU A 90 -15.68 -32.56 11.13
N ILE A 91 -14.56 -33.28 11.05
CA ILE A 91 -13.21 -32.69 11.23
C ILE A 91 -12.96 -31.63 10.15
N TRP A 92 -13.17 -31.95 8.87
CA TRP A 92 -12.86 -31.00 7.79
C TRP A 92 -13.85 -29.82 7.72
N THR A 93 -15.01 -29.91 8.38
CA THR A 93 -15.96 -28.79 8.52
C THR A 93 -15.56 -27.87 9.68
N ILE A 94 -15.20 -28.43 10.83
CA ILE A 94 -14.86 -27.64 12.01
C ILE A 94 -13.48 -26.98 11.89
N THR A 95 -12.49 -27.68 11.33
CA THR A 95 -11.12 -27.14 11.24
C THR A 95 -11.02 -25.83 10.45
N PRO A 96 -11.60 -25.69 9.23
CA PRO A 96 -11.64 -24.43 8.53
C PRO A 96 -12.37 -23.32 9.29
N ALA A 97 -13.48 -23.65 9.96
CA ALA A 97 -14.21 -22.68 10.77
C ALA A 97 -13.36 -22.10 11.91
N LEU A 98 -12.59 -22.95 12.59
CA LEU A 98 -11.66 -22.50 13.64
C LEU A 98 -10.54 -21.62 13.07
N ILE A 99 -9.97 -21.96 11.91
CA ILE A 99 -8.95 -21.14 11.23
C ILE A 99 -9.52 -19.77 10.85
N LEU A 100 -10.74 -19.72 10.31
CA LEU A 100 -11.40 -18.45 9.97
C LEU A 100 -11.62 -17.58 11.22
N ILE A 101 -12.00 -18.16 12.35
CA ILE A 101 -12.15 -17.43 13.62
C ILE A 101 -10.81 -16.84 14.06
N LEU A 102 -9.71 -17.59 13.97
CA LEU A 102 -8.36 -17.11 14.32
C LEU A 102 -7.89 -15.96 13.43
N ILE A 103 -8.28 -15.94 12.17
CA ILE A 103 -7.98 -14.86 11.22
C ILE A 103 -8.90 -13.65 11.43
N ALA A 104 -10.17 -13.87 11.81
CA ALA A 104 -11.16 -12.82 11.94
C ALA A 104 -10.79 -11.77 13.02
N PHE A 105 -10.30 -12.18 14.17
CA PHE A 105 -9.96 -11.25 15.26
C PHE A 105 -8.89 -10.23 14.88
N PRO A 106 -7.70 -10.60 14.38
CA PRO A 106 -6.72 -9.63 13.93
C PRO A 106 -7.20 -8.80 12.74
N SER A 107 -8.02 -9.38 11.83
CA SER A 107 -8.62 -8.66 10.72
C SER A 107 -9.56 -7.55 11.20
N PHE A 108 -10.42 -7.81 12.18
CA PHE A 108 -11.29 -6.79 12.76
C PHE A 108 -10.50 -5.71 13.50
N LYS A 109 -9.44 -6.09 14.23
CA LYS A 109 -8.57 -5.10 14.87
C LYS A 109 -8.00 -4.12 13.85
N LEU A 110 -7.50 -4.62 12.73
CA LEU A 110 -6.96 -3.79 11.65
C LEU A 110 -8.05 -2.95 10.99
N LEU A 111 -9.23 -3.52 10.74
CA LEU A 111 -10.37 -2.79 10.16
C LEU A 111 -10.73 -1.57 11.00
N TYR A 112 -10.85 -1.72 12.32
CA TYR A 112 -11.15 -0.61 13.22
C TYR A 112 -10.01 0.42 13.26
N LEU A 113 -8.74 -0.02 13.24
CA LEU A 113 -7.60 0.90 13.19
C LEU A 113 -7.60 1.74 11.91
N MET A 114 -7.98 1.17 10.77
CA MET A 114 -7.99 1.87 9.49
C MET A 114 -9.20 2.80 9.33
N ASP A 115 -10.33 2.47 9.95
CA ASP A 115 -11.58 3.24 9.85
C ASP A 115 -11.64 4.38 10.90
N GLU A 116 -10.79 4.31 11.93
CA GLU A 116 -10.74 5.35 12.95
C GLU A 116 -10.10 6.62 12.41
N VAL A 117 -10.91 7.67 12.28
CA VAL A 117 -10.44 9.02 11.98
C VAL A 117 -10.28 9.75 13.30
N SER A 118 -9.09 9.68 13.89
CA SER A 118 -8.72 10.53 15.04
C SER A 118 -8.66 12.00 14.60
N ASP A 119 -8.78 12.93 15.56
CA ASP A 119 -8.72 14.37 15.28
C ASP A 119 -7.47 14.70 14.45
N PRO A 120 -7.60 15.05 13.16
CA PRO A 120 -6.47 15.33 12.31
C PRO A 120 -5.86 16.69 12.68
N ALA A 121 -4.54 16.77 12.66
CA ALA A 121 -3.84 18.04 12.83
C ALA A 121 -3.94 18.92 11.57
N MET A 122 -4.09 18.27 10.40
CA MET A 122 -4.29 18.95 9.12
C MET A 122 -5.03 18.06 8.13
N SER A 123 -5.60 18.67 7.10
CA SER A 123 -6.28 17.99 6.01
C SER A 123 -5.62 18.31 4.67
N VAL A 124 -5.67 17.37 3.75
CA VAL A 124 -5.28 17.56 2.33
C VAL A 124 -6.43 17.04 1.48
N LEU A 125 -6.96 17.87 0.60
CA LEU A 125 -7.89 17.45 -0.43
C LEU A 125 -7.08 16.92 -1.62
N ALA A 126 -7.42 15.71 -2.09
CA ALA A 126 -6.87 15.11 -3.28
C ALA A 126 -8.00 14.87 -4.29
N GLU A 127 -7.96 15.56 -5.40
CA GLU A 127 -8.96 15.46 -6.47
C GLU A 127 -8.35 14.80 -7.70
N GLY A 128 -8.95 13.68 -8.14
CA GLY A 128 -8.53 12.97 -9.34
C GLY A 128 -9.13 13.55 -10.60
N HIS A 129 -8.30 13.75 -11.62
CA HIS A 129 -8.67 14.20 -12.97
C HIS A 129 -8.14 13.23 -14.02
N GLN A 130 -8.63 13.30 -15.22
CA GLN A 130 -8.07 12.59 -16.39
C GLN A 130 -6.94 13.43 -17.00
N TRP A 131 -5.66 13.22 -16.77
CA TRP A 131 -5.01 12.15 -15.98
C TRP A 131 -3.90 12.78 -15.14
N TYR A 132 -4.27 13.39 -14.04
CA TYR A 132 -3.39 14.01 -13.05
C TYR A 132 -4.12 14.11 -11.71
N TRP A 133 -3.41 14.51 -10.66
CA TRP A 133 -3.99 14.81 -9.36
C TRP A 133 -3.90 16.30 -9.08
N SER A 134 -4.95 16.88 -8.49
CA SER A 134 -4.93 18.21 -7.89
C SER A 134 -4.96 18.08 -6.38
N TYR A 135 -4.17 18.90 -5.70
CA TYR A 135 -4.06 18.90 -4.24
C TYR A 135 -4.36 20.27 -3.69
N GLN A 136 -5.11 20.30 -2.57
CA GLN A 136 -5.42 21.53 -1.85
C GLN A 136 -5.16 21.32 -0.36
N TYR A 137 -4.59 22.33 0.30
CA TYR A 137 -4.37 22.37 1.75
C TYR A 137 -5.35 23.37 2.39
N PRO A 138 -6.58 22.94 2.75
CA PRO A 138 -7.63 23.84 3.16
C PRO A 138 -7.38 24.50 4.53
N ASP A 139 -6.40 24.03 5.29
CA ASP A 139 -6.05 24.58 6.61
C ASP A 139 -5.00 25.72 6.52
N PHE A 140 -4.45 25.96 5.31
CA PHE A 140 -3.38 26.94 5.09
C PHE A 140 -3.74 27.88 3.93
N LEU A 141 -3.38 29.16 4.11
CA LEU A 141 -3.55 30.19 3.09
C LEU A 141 -2.17 30.66 2.59
N ASN A 142 -2.09 30.99 1.31
CA ASN A 142 -0.93 31.64 0.70
C ASN A 142 -0.89 33.15 1.04
N ALA A 143 0.10 33.84 0.50
CA ALA A 143 0.27 35.29 0.72
C ALA A 143 -0.89 36.15 0.17
N ASP A 144 -1.71 35.63 -0.72
CA ASP A 144 -2.86 36.29 -1.34
C ASP A 144 -4.20 35.93 -0.66
N ASP A 145 -4.19 35.30 0.51
CA ASP A 145 -5.35 34.79 1.26
C ASP A 145 -6.17 33.72 0.52
N GLU A 146 -5.53 32.97 -0.40
CA GLU A 146 -6.12 31.84 -1.10
C GLU A 146 -5.59 30.53 -0.52
N PHE A 147 -6.35 29.44 -0.66
CA PHE A 147 -5.86 28.11 -0.26
C PHE A 147 -4.64 27.70 -1.09
N ILE A 148 -3.66 27.05 -0.47
CA ILE A 148 -2.54 26.45 -1.19
C ILE A 148 -3.09 25.31 -2.04
N GLU A 149 -2.99 25.45 -3.36
CA GLU A 149 -3.51 24.49 -4.33
C GLU A 149 -2.53 24.34 -5.50
N PHE A 150 -2.33 23.11 -5.97
CA PHE A 150 -1.50 22.85 -7.14
C PHE A 150 -1.89 21.54 -7.82
N ASP A 151 -1.58 21.47 -9.10
CA ASP A 151 -1.68 20.26 -9.92
C ASP A 151 -0.36 19.47 -9.88
N SER A 152 -0.48 18.16 -9.99
CA SER A 152 0.62 17.22 -9.97
C SER A 152 0.57 16.33 -11.21
N TYR A 153 1.47 16.58 -12.16
CA TYR A 153 1.56 15.87 -13.43
C TYR A 153 2.76 14.92 -13.45
N LEU A 154 2.61 13.81 -14.17
CA LEU A 154 3.73 12.93 -14.49
C LEU A 154 4.82 13.69 -15.24
N VAL A 155 6.07 13.56 -14.78
CA VAL A 155 7.25 14.04 -15.51
C VAL A 155 7.48 13.15 -16.74
N PRO A 156 7.51 13.68 -17.96
CA PRO A 156 7.79 12.92 -19.17
C PRO A 156 9.17 12.27 -19.13
N GLU A 157 9.32 11.12 -19.79
CA GLU A 157 10.58 10.36 -19.81
C GLU A 157 11.76 11.18 -20.38
N SER A 158 11.47 12.14 -21.28
CA SER A 158 12.48 13.06 -21.84
C SER A 158 13.07 14.04 -20.82
N ASP A 159 12.34 14.33 -19.76
CA ASP A 159 12.65 15.39 -18.79
C ASP A 159 13.09 14.80 -17.42
N LEU A 160 13.14 13.46 -17.34
CA LEU A 160 13.58 12.76 -16.14
C LEU A 160 15.07 12.97 -15.90
N GLU A 161 15.42 13.31 -14.66
CA GLU A 161 16.81 13.35 -14.21
C GLU A 161 17.41 11.95 -14.05
N ASP A 162 18.73 11.85 -14.09
CA ASP A 162 19.45 10.59 -13.87
C ASP A 162 19.16 10.02 -12.47
N GLY A 163 18.54 8.83 -12.44
CA GLY A 163 18.15 8.15 -11.20
C GLY A 163 16.71 8.39 -10.76
N ALA A 164 15.96 9.23 -11.46
CA ALA A 164 14.53 9.40 -11.24
C ALA A 164 13.72 8.16 -11.69
N LEU A 165 12.55 8.00 -11.09
CA LEU A 165 11.73 6.80 -11.30
C LEU A 165 10.76 7.01 -12.45
N ARG A 166 10.99 6.28 -13.55
CA ARG A 166 10.09 6.27 -14.71
C ARG A 166 8.65 5.92 -14.31
N MET A 167 7.67 6.72 -14.78
CA MET A 167 6.22 6.56 -14.51
C MET A 167 5.79 6.82 -13.06
N LEU A 168 6.68 7.33 -12.21
CA LEU A 168 6.38 7.60 -10.80
C LEU A 168 6.72 9.04 -10.40
N GLU A 169 7.65 9.71 -11.08
CA GLU A 169 8.01 11.09 -10.74
C GLU A 169 6.96 12.09 -11.22
N VAL A 170 6.73 13.11 -10.38
CA VAL A 170 5.82 14.22 -10.65
C VAL A 170 6.54 15.56 -10.56
N ASP A 171 5.99 16.57 -11.19
CA ASP A 171 6.47 17.95 -11.14
C ASP A 171 6.26 18.58 -9.75
N ASN A 172 5.10 18.33 -9.12
CA ASN A 172 4.75 18.84 -7.80
C ASN A 172 4.39 17.69 -6.87
N ARG A 173 5.12 17.56 -5.74
CA ARG A 173 4.92 16.54 -4.72
C ARG A 173 4.01 17.05 -3.61
N VAL A 174 3.27 16.15 -2.97
CA VAL A 174 2.54 16.44 -1.73
C VAL A 174 3.54 16.44 -0.58
N ILE A 175 3.73 17.58 0.08
CA ILE A 175 4.65 17.72 1.21
C ILE A 175 3.88 17.60 2.52
N LEU A 176 4.31 16.69 3.40
CA LEU A 176 3.65 16.44 4.68
C LEU A 176 4.67 16.41 5.82
N PRO A 177 4.31 16.86 7.02
CA PRO A 177 5.17 16.70 8.19
C PRO A 177 5.10 15.26 8.70
N GLU A 178 6.26 14.68 9.08
CA GLU A 178 6.30 13.40 9.78
C GLU A 178 5.63 13.49 11.16
N LEU A 179 5.27 12.33 11.74
CA LEU A 179 4.69 12.19 13.08
C LEU A 179 3.43 13.05 13.33
N THR A 180 2.75 13.43 12.26
CA THR A 180 1.56 14.27 12.29
C THR A 180 0.35 13.52 11.72
N HIS A 181 -0.80 13.59 12.40
CA HIS A 181 -2.04 13.02 11.89
C HIS A 181 -2.59 13.87 10.75
N VAL A 182 -2.55 13.33 9.55
CA VAL A 182 -3.07 13.96 8.32
C VAL A 182 -4.32 13.24 7.86
N ARG A 183 -5.34 13.99 7.51
CA ARG A 183 -6.54 13.48 6.86
C ARG A 183 -6.49 13.80 5.38
N PHE A 184 -6.48 12.79 4.53
CA PHE A 184 -6.78 12.96 3.11
C PHE A 184 -8.29 12.92 2.89
N ILE A 185 -8.80 13.93 2.19
CA ILE A 185 -10.15 13.99 1.64
C ILE A 185 -10.00 13.69 0.15
N VAL A 186 -10.63 12.62 -0.32
CA VAL A 186 -10.40 12.09 -1.67
C VAL A 186 -11.67 12.17 -2.47
N THR A 187 -11.60 12.81 -3.63
CA THR A 187 -12.70 12.97 -4.59
C THR A 187 -12.19 12.93 -6.02
N ALA A 188 -13.08 13.06 -6.98
CA ALA A 188 -12.74 13.17 -8.40
C ALA A 188 -13.65 14.20 -9.08
N ALA A 189 -13.11 14.86 -10.12
CA ALA A 189 -13.84 15.85 -10.91
C ALA A 189 -14.64 15.24 -12.07
N ASP A 190 -14.18 14.12 -12.63
CA ASP A 190 -14.67 13.57 -13.91
C ASP A 190 -15.13 12.11 -13.80
N VAL A 191 -14.22 11.16 -13.73
CA VAL A 191 -14.49 9.73 -13.62
C VAL A 191 -14.00 9.18 -12.28
N ILE A 192 -14.21 7.90 -12.01
CA ILE A 192 -13.71 7.27 -10.80
C ILE A 192 -12.19 7.08 -10.94
N HIS A 193 -11.44 7.48 -9.92
CA HIS A 193 -10.02 7.21 -9.71
C HIS A 193 -9.83 6.50 -8.37
N SER A 194 -8.61 6.15 -8.00
CA SER A 194 -8.30 5.61 -6.67
C SER A 194 -6.95 6.12 -6.19
N PHE A 195 -6.96 6.83 -5.07
CA PHE A 195 -5.77 7.35 -4.42
C PHE A 195 -5.10 6.24 -3.61
N ALA A 196 -3.94 5.78 -4.03
CA ALA A 196 -3.27 4.65 -3.41
C ALA A 196 -1.77 4.89 -3.27
N CYS A 197 -1.24 4.68 -2.04
CA CYS A 197 0.18 4.70 -1.74
C CYS A 197 0.54 3.47 -0.90
N PRO A 198 1.23 2.47 -1.49
CA PRO A 198 1.48 1.17 -0.84
C PRO A 198 2.27 1.26 0.45
N ALA A 199 3.35 2.06 0.51
CA ALA A 199 4.18 2.18 1.71
C ALA A 199 3.42 2.79 2.90
N LEU A 200 2.39 3.61 2.63
CA LEU A 200 1.51 4.21 3.62
C LEU A 200 0.29 3.34 3.96
N GLY A 201 0.06 2.25 3.23
CA GLY A 201 -1.10 1.40 3.42
C GLY A 201 -2.44 2.07 3.06
N ILE A 202 -2.42 3.06 2.16
CA ILE A 202 -3.59 3.81 1.75
C ILE A 202 -4.11 3.26 0.43
N LYS A 203 -5.43 3.09 0.38
CA LYS A 203 -6.19 2.96 -0.87
C LYS A 203 -7.60 3.47 -0.64
N CYS A 204 -7.96 4.53 -1.34
CA CYS A 204 -9.24 5.20 -1.22
C CYS A 204 -9.76 5.59 -2.60
N ASP A 205 -10.92 5.10 -2.97
CA ASP A 205 -11.53 5.43 -4.25
C ASP A 205 -12.02 6.87 -4.27
N ALA A 206 -11.75 7.56 -5.37
CA ALA A 206 -12.13 8.92 -5.65
C ALA A 206 -13.36 8.94 -6.55
N TYR A 207 -14.54 9.21 -5.96
CA TYR A 207 -15.80 9.27 -6.70
C TYR A 207 -16.22 10.71 -6.98
N PRO A 208 -16.65 11.02 -8.20
CA PRO A 208 -17.25 12.32 -8.49
C PRO A 208 -18.46 12.59 -7.58
N GLY A 209 -18.48 13.77 -6.97
CA GLY A 209 -19.58 14.21 -6.09
C GLY A 209 -19.62 13.55 -4.71
N ARG A 210 -18.60 12.75 -4.31
CA ARG A 210 -18.47 12.15 -2.99
C ARG A 210 -17.11 12.48 -2.39
N LEU A 211 -17.08 12.87 -1.13
CA LEU A 211 -15.86 13.07 -0.35
C LEU A 211 -15.60 11.83 0.51
N ASN A 212 -14.66 11.02 0.10
CA ASN A 212 -14.12 9.95 0.92
C ASN A 212 -12.98 10.47 1.78
N GLN A 213 -12.67 9.80 2.88
CA GLN A 213 -11.58 10.22 3.76
C GLN A 213 -10.75 9.03 4.22
N VAL A 214 -9.46 9.28 4.40
CA VAL A 214 -8.52 8.34 5.00
C VAL A 214 -7.54 9.11 5.89
N SER A 215 -7.27 8.58 7.08
CA SER A 215 -6.33 9.16 8.02
C SER A 215 -4.98 8.47 7.93
N VAL A 216 -3.89 9.24 8.06
CA VAL A 216 -2.52 8.76 7.96
C VAL A 216 -1.65 9.39 9.04
N LEU A 217 -0.81 8.58 9.65
CA LEU A 217 0.30 9.02 10.50
C LEU A 217 1.60 8.47 9.92
N ILE A 218 2.39 9.33 9.27
CA ILE A 218 3.65 8.92 8.68
C ILE A 218 4.74 8.94 9.76
N ASN A 219 5.38 7.79 10.01
CA ASN A 219 6.30 7.59 11.13
C ASN A 219 7.73 8.07 10.86
N ARG A 220 8.08 8.41 9.61
CA ARG A 220 9.44 8.74 9.20
C ARG A 220 9.49 9.66 7.99
N GLU A 221 10.57 10.42 7.86
CA GLU A 221 10.87 11.16 6.62
C GLU A 221 11.10 10.20 5.44
N GLY A 222 10.76 10.63 4.24
CA GLY A 222 10.99 9.89 3.00
C GLY A 222 10.05 10.30 1.88
N THR A 223 10.30 9.75 0.68
CA THR A 223 9.44 9.94 -0.50
C THR A 223 8.70 8.64 -0.79
N PHE A 224 7.38 8.71 -0.81
CA PHE A 224 6.48 7.56 -0.98
C PHE A 224 5.76 7.68 -2.31
N TYR A 225 5.79 6.60 -3.09
CA TYR A 225 5.24 6.57 -4.43
C TYR A 225 3.97 5.73 -4.48
N GLY A 226 2.98 6.25 -5.17
CA GLY A 226 1.71 5.61 -5.44
C GLY A 226 1.28 5.78 -6.88
N GLN A 227 0.21 5.10 -7.26
CA GLN A 227 -0.41 5.19 -8.59
C GLN A 227 -1.92 5.10 -8.45
N CYS A 228 -2.63 5.65 -9.44
CA CYS A 228 -4.07 5.46 -9.56
C CYS A 228 -4.39 3.97 -9.61
N SER A 229 -5.34 3.53 -8.78
CA SER A 229 -5.69 2.11 -8.61
C SER A 229 -7.11 1.76 -9.07
N GLU A 230 -7.80 2.66 -9.80
CA GLU A 230 -9.09 2.43 -10.46
C GLU A 230 -9.01 2.85 -11.93
N ILE A 231 -9.49 2.00 -12.83
CA ILE A 231 -9.41 2.25 -14.28
C ILE A 231 -10.14 3.53 -14.68
N CYS A 232 -9.42 4.51 -15.19
CA CYS A 232 -9.93 5.84 -15.49
C CYS A 232 -9.72 6.29 -16.94
N GLY A 233 -9.23 5.42 -17.83
CA GLY A 233 -9.04 5.70 -19.26
C GLY A 233 -7.64 5.40 -19.79
N ILE A 234 -7.26 6.06 -20.89
CA ILE A 234 -6.05 5.72 -21.67
C ILE A 234 -4.76 5.96 -20.88
N LEU A 235 -4.66 7.05 -20.11
CA LEU A 235 -3.48 7.40 -19.34
C LEU A 235 -3.60 7.01 -17.84
N HIS A 236 -4.43 5.99 -17.55
CA HIS A 236 -4.60 5.47 -16.18
C HIS A 236 -3.27 5.17 -15.47
N SER A 237 -2.28 4.63 -16.15
CA SER A 237 -0.95 4.34 -15.59
C SER A 237 -0.04 5.58 -15.46
N SER A 238 -0.46 6.72 -16.01
CA SER A 238 0.37 7.93 -16.14
C SER A 238 -0.07 9.06 -15.22
N MET A 239 -0.73 8.73 -14.11
CA MET A 239 -1.11 9.67 -13.04
C MET A 239 -0.63 9.16 -11.68
N PRO A 240 0.68 9.25 -11.43
CA PRO A 240 1.28 8.82 -10.19
C PRO A 240 0.96 9.76 -9.03
N ILE A 241 1.22 9.28 -7.81
CA ILE A 241 1.07 10.00 -6.55
C ILE A 241 2.42 10.00 -5.88
N VAL A 242 2.94 11.18 -5.52
CA VAL A 242 4.21 11.29 -4.79
C VAL A 242 3.97 12.10 -3.52
N ILE A 243 4.25 11.48 -2.38
CA ILE A 243 4.13 12.08 -1.06
C ILE A 243 5.53 12.15 -0.46
N GLU A 244 5.97 13.35 -0.11
CA GLU A 244 7.24 13.58 0.57
C GLU A 244 6.98 13.96 2.03
N SER A 245 7.39 13.08 2.94
CA SER A 245 7.33 13.33 4.37
C SER A 245 8.62 13.97 4.84
N VAL A 246 8.50 15.10 5.49
CA VAL A 246 9.63 15.94 5.94
C VAL A 246 9.51 16.26 7.43
N SER A 247 10.60 16.75 8.04
CA SER A 247 10.52 17.28 9.40
C SER A 247 9.58 18.49 9.47
N ILE A 248 9.01 18.74 10.65
CA ILE A 248 8.10 19.87 10.85
C ILE A 248 8.76 21.21 10.50
N GLU A 249 10.07 21.36 10.73
CA GLU A 249 10.81 22.58 10.39
C GLU A 249 10.85 22.81 8.89
N LYS A 250 11.13 21.77 8.10
CA LYS A 250 11.13 21.84 6.63
C LYS A 250 9.73 22.09 6.08
N PHE A 251 8.70 21.47 6.69
CA PHE A 251 7.31 21.71 6.30
C PHE A 251 6.91 23.17 6.49
N LEU A 252 7.25 23.76 7.64
CA LEU A 252 6.97 25.18 7.89
C LEU A 252 7.72 26.09 6.91
N SER A 253 8.99 25.79 6.60
CA SER A 253 9.74 26.56 5.60
C SER A 253 9.12 26.45 4.21
N TRP A 254 8.62 25.26 3.84
CA TRP A 254 7.90 25.07 2.58
C TRP A 254 6.59 25.87 2.54
N LEU A 255 5.83 25.93 3.65
CA LEU A 255 4.60 26.75 3.74
C LEU A 255 4.88 28.26 3.58
N GLU A 256 6.05 28.74 4.06
CA GLU A 256 6.45 30.14 3.91
C GLU A 256 6.84 30.50 2.46
N GLU A 257 7.13 29.53 1.62
CA GLU A 257 7.51 29.69 0.20
C GLU A 257 6.28 29.68 -0.73
N GLN A 258 5.10 29.26 -0.24
CA GLN A 258 3.87 29.21 -1.02
C GLN A 258 3.13 30.58 -0.95
#